data_b3284097ee281b8d45187638b2593bf1
#
_entry.id   b3284097ee281b8d45187638b2593bf1
#
_cell.length_a   1.000
_cell.length_b   1.000
_cell.length_c   1.000
_cell.angle_alpha   90.00
_cell.angle_beta   90.00
_cell.angle_gamma   90.00
#
_symmetry.space_group_name_H-M   'P 1'
#
loop_
_entity.id
_entity.type
_entity.pdbx_description
1 polymer ?
#
loop_
_entity_poly.entity_id
_entity_poly.type
_entity_poly.pdbx_seq_one_letter_code
_entity_poly.pdbx_strand_id
1 'polypeptide(L)'
;GVNRDAGDGISNLNPDDIESMSILKGASAAALYGSQAANGVILITTKKGKAGIQRITYSSGLTVDHAISLPEFQNSYGAKAGSSWGEKENVKDYDNAGNWFNNGVTAINSVSVMTGNEKLQTYFSYANTTAKGIVDSNKLRKHNLTLRESASLFNDRLKLDANANLMVQTIKNSPTSGGIYLNPLVDVYGFPRGQDLSEYATNFEKFDENRNMPVQSWFTTPSEWTQNPYWVKNR
;
A
#
# COMPACT_ATOMS: atom_id res chain seq x y z
N GLY A 1 18.09 2.23 9.90
CA GLY A 1 17.05 3.07 9.31
C GLY A 1 15.83 2.23 8.99
N VAL A 2 14.66 2.71 9.35
CA VAL A 2 13.40 2.04 9.02
C VAL A 2 13.18 2.21 7.52
N ASN A 3 13.31 1.13 6.74
CA ASN A 3 12.96 1.15 5.32
C ASN A 3 11.44 1.32 5.22
N ARG A 4 10.99 2.55 5.02
CA ARG A 4 9.62 2.80 4.58
C ARG A 4 9.60 2.66 3.08
N ASP A 5 8.70 1.84 2.57
CA ASP A 5 8.41 1.83 1.15
C ASP A 5 7.89 3.23 0.77
N ALA A 6 8.71 3.97 0.04
CA ALA A 6 8.35 5.31 -0.43
C ALA A 6 7.39 5.27 -1.62
N GLY A 7 6.97 4.08 -2.03
CA GLY A 7 6.22 3.84 -3.26
C GLY A 7 7.12 3.99 -4.50
N ASP A 8 6.59 3.55 -5.61
CA ASP A 8 7.23 3.72 -6.92
C ASP A 8 6.52 4.80 -7.77
N GLY A 9 7.20 5.31 -8.80
CA GLY A 9 6.63 6.33 -9.67
C GLY A 9 5.43 5.84 -10.48
N ILE A 10 5.32 4.52 -10.72
CA ILE A 10 4.23 3.91 -11.49
C ILE A 10 2.96 3.88 -10.65
N SER A 11 3.07 3.60 -9.36
CA SER A 11 1.93 3.57 -8.44
C SER A 11 1.22 4.92 -8.31
N ASN A 12 1.88 6.01 -8.70
CA ASN A 12 1.31 7.35 -8.68
C ASN A 12 0.38 7.63 -9.87
N LEU A 13 0.47 6.85 -10.94
CA LEU A 13 -0.39 7.00 -12.11
C LEU A 13 -1.72 6.27 -11.91
N ASN A 14 -2.75 6.78 -12.59
CA ASN A 14 -3.98 6.03 -12.77
C ASN A 14 -3.76 5.00 -13.89
N PRO A 15 -3.91 3.68 -13.63
CA PRO A 15 -3.74 2.65 -14.66
C PRO A 15 -4.64 2.86 -15.89
N ASP A 16 -5.84 3.41 -15.68
CA ASP A 16 -6.79 3.67 -16.77
C ASP A 16 -6.33 4.77 -17.74
N ASP A 17 -5.36 5.61 -17.33
CA ASP A 17 -4.79 6.65 -18.18
C ASP A 17 -3.64 6.14 -19.08
N ILE A 18 -3.20 4.90 -18.90
CA ILE A 18 -2.12 4.31 -19.66
C ILE A 18 -2.65 3.85 -21.02
N GLU A 19 -2.03 4.33 -22.11
CA GLU A 19 -2.28 3.86 -23.48
C GLU A 19 -1.38 2.68 -23.81
N SER A 20 -0.08 2.77 -23.46
CA SER A 20 0.89 1.70 -23.68
C SER A 20 2.03 1.74 -22.69
N MET A 21 2.67 0.59 -22.51
CA MET A 21 3.87 0.42 -21.68
C MET A 21 4.92 -0.36 -22.49
N SER A 22 6.15 0.14 -22.51
CA SER A 22 7.29 -0.52 -23.13
C SER A 22 8.42 -0.67 -22.12
N ILE A 23 8.97 -1.88 -22.03
CA ILE A 23 10.09 -2.18 -21.13
C ILE A 23 11.35 -2.34 -21.97
N LEU A 24 12.30 -1.43 -21.80
CA LEU A 24 13.63 -1.50 -22.41
C LEU A 24 14.61 -2.08 -21.40
N LYS A 25 15.37 -3.09 -21.81
CA LYS A 25 16.34 -3.79 -20.96
C LYS A 25 17.75 -3.64 -21.51
N GLY A 26 18.74 -3.64 -20.60
CA GLY A 26 20.16 -3.71 -20.96
C GLY A 26 20.67 -2.54 -21.79
N ALA A 27 21.55 -2.84 -22.74
CA ALA A 27 22.26 -1.84 -23.53
C ALA A 27 21.36 -0.90 -24.33
N SER A 28 20.20 -1.36 -24.79
CA SER A 28 19.22 -0.55 -25.52
C SER A 28 18.66 0.59 -24.69
N ALA A 29 18.40 0.33 -23.40
CA ALA A 29 17.95 1.36 -22.47
C ALA A 29 19.06 2.39 -22.19
N ALA A 30 20.29 1.93 -21.95
CA ALA A 30 21.43 2.80 -21.68
C ALA A 30 21.80 3.67 -22.89
N ALA A 31 21.67 3.15 -24.11
CA ALA A 31 21.94 3.89 -25.32
C ALA A 31 20.97 5.06 -25.56
N LEU A 32 19.70 4.91 -25.17
CA LEU A 32 18.66 5.94 -25.36
C LEU A 32 18.56 6.91 -24.20
N TYR A 33 18.78 6.46 -22.97
CA TYR A 33 18.49 7.20 -21.74
C TYR A 33 19.72 7.40 -20.82
N GLY A 34 20.91 6.99 -21.29
CA GLY A 34 22.15 7.18 -20.56
C GLY A 34 22.38 6.18 -19.44
N SER A 35 23.39 6.44 -18.60
CA SER A 35 23.83 5.54 -17.51
C SER A 35 22.78 5.27 -16.44
N GLN A 36 21.82 6.17 -16.24
CA GLN A 36 20.73 5.99 -15.28
C GLN A 36 19.80 4.84 -15.69
N ALA A 37 19.78 4.49 -16.97
CA ALA A 37 18.97 3.43 -17.54
C ALA A 37 19.69 2.06 -17.60
N ALA A 38 20.85 1.92 -16.96
CA ALA A 38 21.62 0.68 -16.96
C ALA A 38 20.85 -0.55 -16.46
N ASN A 39 19.92 -0.35 -15.52
CA ASN A 39 19.04 -1.38 -14.97
C ASN A 39 17.72 -1.55 -15.73
N GLY A 40 17.56 -0.85 -16.85
CA GLY A 40 16.35 -0.83 -17.67
C GLY A 40 15.51 0.43 -17.51
N VAL A 41 14.55 0.59 -18.42
CA VAL A 41 13.60 1.72 -18.44
C VAL A 41 12.20 1.19 -18.72
N ILE A 42 11.22 1.71 -18.00
CA ILE A 42 9.81 1.53 -18.28
C ILE A 42 9.29 2.82 -18.89
N LEU A 43 8.93 2.76 -20.17
CA LEU A 43 8.30 3.87 -20.90
C LEU A 43 6.79 3.75 -20.79
N ILE A 44 6.14 4.77 -20.25
CA ILE A 44 4.69 4.82 -20.13
C ILE A 44 4.18 5.93 -21.04
N THR A 45 3.31 5.55 -21.97
CA THR A 45 2.57 6.51 -22.82
C THR A 45 1.16 6.65 -22.24
N THR A 46 0.78 7.85 -21.89
CA THR A 46 -0.57 8.15 -21.39
C THR A 46 -1.51 8.45 -22.55
N LYS A 47 -2.80 8.17 -22.33
CA LYS A 47 -3.87 8.48 -23.28
C LYS A 47 -3.92 9.97 -23.57
N LYS A 48 -4.34 10.31 -24.81
CA LYS A 48 -4.54 11.67 -25.30
C LYS A 48 -5.87 11.77 -26.02
N GLY A 49 -6.32 12.98 -26.25
CA GLY A 49 -7.46 13.27 -27.10
C GLY A 49 -7.22 12.75 -28.52
N LYS A 50 -8.29 12.45 -29.25
CA LYS A 50 -8.22 12.03 -30.66
C LYS A 50 -9.22 12.82 -31.48
N ALA A 51 -8.80 13.24 -32.69
CA ALA A 51 -9.67 13.92 -33.62
C ALA A 51 -10.86 13.02 -34.03
N GLY A 52 -12.05 13.60 -34.09
CA GLY A 52 -13.27 12.89 -34.46
C GLY A 52 -13.82 11.94 -33.39
N ILE A 53 -13.25 11.91 -32.21
CA ILE A 53 -13.70 11.08 -31.10
C ILE A 53 -14.35 11.95 -30.02
N GLN A 54 -15.51 11.50 -29.54
CA GLN A 54 -16.12 11.96 -28.29
C GLN A 54 -16.47 10.72 -27.48
N ARG A 55 -15.76 10.54 -26.38
CA ARG A 55 -15.94 9.32 -25.54
C ARG A 55 -15.84 9.69 -24.06
N ILE A 56 -16.84 9.23 -23.31
CA ILE A 56 -16.77 9.19 -21.86
C ILE A 56 -16.61 7.72 -21.46
N THR A 57 -15.64 7.44 -20.60
CA THR A 57 -15.39 6.09 -20.08
C THR A 57 -15.49 6.15 -18.57
N TYR A 58 -16.24 5.24 -17.99
CA TYR A 58 -16.26 4.97 -16.55
C TYR A 58 -15.70 3.57 -16.32
N SER A 59 -14.80 3.46 -15.36
CA SER A 59 -14.20 2.19 -14.94
C SER A 59 -14.33 2.06 -13.42
N SER A 60 -14.66 0.85 -12.98
CA SER A 60 -14.75 0.52 -11.55
C SER A 60 -14.13 -0.85 -11.31
N GLY A 61 -13.23 -0.92 -10.35
CA GLY A 61 -12.56 -2.15 -9.93
C GLY A 61 -12.69 -2.35 -8.43
N LEU A 62 -12.91 -3.60 -8.02
CA LEU A 62 -12.92 -4.03 -6.62
C LEU A 62 -11.99 -5.22 -6.47
N THR A 63 -11.06 -5.11 -5.53
CA THR A 63 -10.17 -6.21 -5.14
C THR A 63 -10.38 -6.52 -3.67
N VAL A 64 -10.44 -7.82 -3.35
CA VAL A 64 -10.49 -8.31 -1.98
C VAL A 64 -9.26 -9.18 -1.73
N ASP A 65 -8.51 -8.83 -0.69
CA ASP A 65 -7.29 -9.52 -0.31
C ASP A 65 -7.48 -10.20 1.05
N HIS A 66 -6.92 -11.38 1.22
CA HIS A 66 -6.85 -12.07 2.52
C HIS A 66 -5.56 -12.84 2.67
N ALA A 67 -5.15 -13.05 3.90
CA ALA A 67 -3.98 -13.84 4.22
C ALA A 67 -4.29 -15.34 4.00
N ILE A 68 -3.53 -16.00 3.13
CA ILE A 68 -3.73 -17.41 2.77
C ILE A 68 -2.64 -18.34 3.26
N SER A 69 -1.46 -17.80 3.60
CA SER A 69 -0.31 -18.58 4.04
C SER A 69 0.18 -18.03 5.37
N LEU A 70 -0.17 -18.69 6.45
CA LEU A 70 0.23 -18.34 7.80
C LEU A 70 1.17 -19.42 8.35
N PRO A 71 2.07 -19.09 9.30
CA PRO A 71 2.89 -20.07 9.99
C PRO A 71 2.03 -21.10 10.73
N GLU A 72 2.44 -22.36 10.70
CA GLU A 72 1.89 -23.38 11.56
C GLU A 72 2.58 -23.36 12.92
N PHE A 73 1.79 -23.44 13.97
CA PHE A 73 2.27 -23.37 15.35
C PHE A 73 2.04 -24.68 16.10
N GLN A 74 2.95 -24.99 17.00
CA GLN A 74 2.80 -26.13 17.90
C GLN A 74 1.77 -25.83 19.01
N ASN A 75 1.06 -26.87 19.50
CA ASN A 75 0.10 -26.80 20.60
C ASN A 75 0.38 -27.88 21.66
N SER A 76 1.60 -28.42 21.70
CA SER A 76 2.01 -29.50 22.61
C SER A 76 2.82 -29.03 23.81
N TYR A 77 3.19 -27.74 23.82
CA TYR A 77 3.94 -27.12 24.92
C TYR A 77 3.33 -25.77 25.27
N GLY A 78 3.14 -25.51 26.54
CA GLY A 78 2.61 -24.26 27.05
C GLY A 78 3.61 -23.12 27.09
N ALA A 79 3.16 -21.97 27.60
CA ALA A 79 4.01 -20.81 27.77
C ALA A 79 4.90 -20.94 29.01
N LYS A 80 6.16 -20.44 28.89
CA LYS A 80 7.08 -20.29 30.03
C LYS A 80 7.88 -19.02 29.88
N ALA A 81 7.75 -18.10 30.84
CA ALA A 81 8.48 -16.83 30.87
C ALA A 81 8.39 -16.03 29.54
N GLY A 82 7.21 -16.02 28.91
CA GLY A 82 6.99 -15.33 27.63
C GLY A 82 7.44 -16.12 26.39
N SER A 83 7.85 -17.38 26.55
CA SER A 83 8.20 -18.29 25.48
C SER A 83 7.12 -19.35 25.26
N SER A 84 7.05 -19.92 24.06
CA SER A 84 6.11 -20.99 23.71
C SER A 84 6.62 -22.43 23.98
N TRP A 85 7.73 -22.59 24.69
CA TRP A 85 8.38 -23.89 24.92
C TRP A 85 8.53 -24.19 26.42
N GLY A 86 7.38 -24.16 27.11
CA GLY A 86 7.28 -24.51 28.54
C GLY A 86 7.07 -25.99 28.79
N GLU A 87 6.22 -26.33 29.77
CA GLU A 87 5.85 -27.71 30.09
C GLU A 87 5.10 -28.34 28.91
N LYS A 88 5.31 -29.67 28.75
CA LYS A 88 4.57 -30.44 27.75
C LYS A 88 3.12 -30.61 28.20
N GLU A 89 2.24 -29.96 27.49
CA GLU A 89 0.80 -29.96 27.72
C GLU A 89 0.05 -29.68 26.43
N ASN A 90 -1.19 -30.12 26.32
CA ASN A 90 -2.04 -29.78 25.20
C ASN A 90 -2.70 -28.41 25.48
N VAL A 91 -2.20 -27.36 24.83
CA VAL A 91 -2.69 -26.02 25.02
C VAL A 91 -3.76 -25.66 24.01
N LYS A 92 -4.68 -24.78 24.43
CA LYS A 92 -5.70 -24.26 23.55
C LYS A 92 -5.06 -23.41 22.43
N ASP A 93 -5.47 -23.65 21.20
CA ASP A 93 -5.15 -22.77 20.07
C ASP A 93 -6.17 -21.66 19.97
N TYR A 94 -5.70 -20.42 20.08
CA TYR A 94 -6.52 -19.20 19.94
C TYR A 94 -6.47 -18.63 18.52
N ASP A 95 -5.72 -19.28 17.61
CA ASP A 95 -5.49 -18.78 16.24
C ASP A 95 -5.10 -17.30 16.20
N ASN A 96 -4.18 -16.90 17.07
CA ASN A 96 -3.76 -15.50 17.20
C ASN A 96 -3.26 -14.90 15.89
N ALA A 97 -2.59 -15.72 15.06
CA ALA A 97 -2.08 -15.29 13.77
C ALA A 97 -3.21 -15.08 12.74
N GLY A 98 -4.16 -16.01 12.65
CA GLY A 98 -5.31 -15.89 11.75
C GLY A 98 -6.22 -14.73 12.13
N ASN A 99 -6.51 -14.59 13.42
CA ASN A 99 -7.37 -13.52 13.93
C ASN A 99 -6.74 -12.12 13.87
N TRP A 100 -5.43 -12.01 13.64
CA TRP A 100 -4.77 -10.73 13.45
C TRP A 100 -5.13 -10.05 12.14
N PHE A 101 -5.39 -10.83 11.09
CA PHE A 101 -5.67 -10.32 9.76
C PHE A 101 -7.18 -10.16 9.52
N ASN A 102 -7.51 -9.14 8.75
CA ASN A 102 -8.83 -8.91 8.20
C ASN A 102 -8.81 -9.10 6.68
N ASN A 103 -9.96 -9.05 6.05
CA ASN A 103 -10.02 -8.91 4.60
C ASN A 103 -9.65 -7.47 4.22
N GLY A 104 -8.65 -7.34 3.34
CA GLY A 104 -8.35 -6.10 2.67
C GLY A 104 -9.35 -5.84 1.55
N VAL A 105 -9.65 -4.59 1.30
CA VAL A 105 -10.54 -4.19 0.19
C VAL A 105 -9.96 -2.98 -0.49
N THR A 106 -9.77 -3.06 -1.80
CA THR A 106 -9.35 -1.94 -2.64
C THR A 106 -10.43 -1.65 -3.67
N ALA A 107 -10.95 -0.44 -3.67
CA ALA A 107 -11.90 0.05 -4.67
C ALA A 107 -11.23 1.16 -5.49
N ILE A 108 -11.29 1.03 -6.82
CA ILE A 108 -10.80 2.02 -7.77
C ILE A 108 -11.98 2.42 -8.64
N ASN A 109 -12.24 3.72 -8.74
CA ASN A 109 -13.25 4.26 -9.65
C ASN A 109 -12.61 5.37 -10.47
N SER A 110 -12.79 5.34 -11.78
CA SER A 110 -12.28 6.36 -12.66
C SER A 110 -13.31 6.79 -13.70
N VAL A 111 -13.23 8.05 -14.09
CA VAL A 111 -13.97 8.59 -15.20
C VAL A 111 -13.00 9.34 -16.11
N SER A 112 -13.11 9.13 -17.41
CA SER A 112 -12.32 9.87 -18.37
C SER A 112 -13.19 10.40 -19.53
N VAL A 113 -12.77 11.53 -20.05
CA VAL A 113 -13.35 12.19 -21.22
C VAL A 113 -12.26 12.34 -22.28
N MET A 114 -12.53 11.84 -23.46
CA MET A 114 -11.66 11.97 -24.63
C MET A 114 -12.48 12.69 -25.70
N THR A 115 -11.99 13.82 -26.16
CA THR A 115 -12.63 14.57 -27.25
C THR A 115 -11.59 15.26 -28.12
N GLY A 116 -11.97 15.66 -29.32
CA GLY A 116 -11.09 16.45 -30.14
C GLY A 116 -11.56 16.63 -31.57
N ASN A 117 -10.97 17.62 -32.19
CA ASN A 117 -10.99 17.85 -33.64
C ASN A 117 -9.55 17.90 -34.17
N GLU A 118 -9.37 18.24 -35.44
CA GLU A 118 -8.03 18.30 -36.06
C GLU A 118 -7.10 19.33 -35.41
N LYS A 119 -7.66 20.36 -34.78
CA LYS A 119 -6.88 21.47 -34.21
C LYS A 119 -6.70 21.38 -32.71
N LEU A 120 -7.65 20.79 -31.99
CA LEU A 120 -7.63 20.69 -30.53
C LEU A 120 -8.08 19.30 -30.10
N GLN A 121 -7.31 18.67 -29.24
CA GLN A 121 -7.58 17.35 -28.72
C GLN A 121 -7.38 17.35 -27.20
N THR A 122 -8.41 16.95 -26.48
CA THR A 122 -8.45 16.97 -25.02
C THR A 122 -8.62 15.57 -24.46
N TYR A 123 -7.84 15.25 -23.47
CA TYR A 123 -8.06 14.11 -22.59
C TYR A 123 -8.10 14.61 -21.14
N PHE A 124 -9.15 14.24 -20.44
CA PHE A 124 -9.31 14.52 -19.02
C PHE A 124 -9.65 13.22 -18.30
N SER A 125 -9.09 13.00 -17.14
CA SER A 125 -9.49 11.90 -16.26
C SER A 125 -9.45 12.29 -14.79
N TYR A 126 -10.30 11.62 -14.03
CA TYR A 126 -10.28 11.63 -12.58
C TYR A 126 -10.41 10.20 -12.08
N ALA A 127 -9.54 9.80 -11.14
CA ALA A 127 -9.63 8.52 -10.46
C ALA A 127 -9.56 8.68 -8.94
N ASN A 128 -10.36 7.87 -8.26
CA ASN A 128 -10.32 7.71 -6.81
C ASN A 128 -9.97 6.27 -6.47
N THR A 129 -8.95 6.08 -5.64
CA THR A 129 -8.60 4.80 -5.04
C THR A 129 -8.81 4.86 -3.54
N THR A 130 -9.56 3.92 -3.02
CA THR A 130 -9.72 3.73 -1.57
C THR A 130 -9.32 2.31 -1.23
N ALA A 131 -8.37 2.13 -0.32
CA ALA A 131 -7.96 0.81 0.13
C ALA A 131 -8.00 0.71 1.67
N LYS A 132 -8.45 -0.44 2.14
CA LYS A 132 -8.31 -0.93 3.50
C LYS A 132 -7.42 -2.17 3.42
N GLY A 133 -6.29 -2.16 4.13
CA GLY A 133 -5.36 -3.29 4.13
C GLY A 133 -5.85 -4.49 4.95
N ILE A 134 -5.16 -5.62 4.82
CA ILE A 134 -5.43 -6.84 5.60
C ILE A 134 -5.10 -6.65 7.09
N VAL A 135 -4.24 -5.71 7.44
CA VAL A 135 -4.02 -5.30 8.84
C VAL A 135 -4.98 -4.16 9.14
N ASP A 136 -5.72 -4.30 10.24
CA ASP A 136 -6.70 -3.30 10.65
C ASP A 136 -6.05 -1.91 10.84
N SER A 137 -6.84 -0.85 10.67
CA SER A 137 -6.42 0.55 10.71
C SER A 137 -5.51 1.00 9.54
N ASN A 138 -5.04 0.09 8.68
CA ASN A 138 -4.27 0.45 7.50
C ASN A 138 -5.19 0.92 6.37
N LYS A 139 -5.05 2.18 5.97
CA LYS A 139 -5.93 2.81 4.97
C LYS A 139 -5.12 3.65 3.99
N LEU A 140 -5.50 3.57 2.73
CA LEU A 140 -5.03 4.42 1.65
C LEU A 140 -6.22 5.13 1.01
N ARG A 141 -6.08 6.43 0.76
CA ARG A 141 -6.97 7.19 -0.12
C ARG A 141 -6.11 7.96 -1.11
N LYS A 142 -6.40 7.80 -2.39
CA LYS A 142 -5.67 8.47 -3.46
C LYS A 142 -6.64 9.09 -4.46
N HIS A 143 -6.32 10.29 -4.91
CA HIS A 143 -7.03 11.01 -5.97
C HIS A 143 -6.01 11.33 -7.07
N ASN A 144 -6.34 10.99 -8.29
CA ASN A 144 -5.56 11.33 -9.47
C ASN A 144 -6.41 12.20 -10.39
N LEU A 145 -5.85 13.28 -10.89
CA LEU A 145 -6.43 14.15 -11.89
C LEU A 145 -5.42 14.29 -13.03
N THR A 146 -5.83 13.98 -14.25
CA THR A 146 -5.02 14.14 -15.46
C THR A 146 -5.72 15.01 -16.45
N LEU A 147 -5.00 16.00 -16.99
CA LEU A 147 -5.43 16.83 -18.11
C LEU A 147 -4.34 16.81 -19.17
N ARG A 148 -4.68 16.47 -20.39
CA ARG A 148 -3.78 16.56 -21.52
C ARG A 148 -4.45 17.25 -22.68
N GLU A 149 -3.79 18.29 -23.18
CA GLU A 149 -4.21 19.09 -24.33
C GLU A 149 -3.16 19.00 -25.42
N SER A 150 -3.61 18.73 -26.63
CA SER A 150 -2.79 18.82 -27.82
C SER A 150 -3.43 19.79 -28.79
N ALA A 151 -2.72 20.81 -29.21
CA ALA A 151 -3.21 21.84 -30.12
C ALA A 151 -2.31 22.00 -31.33
N SER A 152 -2.92 22.16 -32.51
CA SER A 152 -2.24 22.51 -33.75
C SER A 152 -2.73 23.88 -34.21
N LEU A 153 -1.82 24.85 -34.21
CA LEU A 153 -2.08 26.25 -34.45
C LEU A 153 -1.37 26.76 -35.72
N PHE A 154 -1.84 27.86 -36.29
CA PHE A 154 -1.26 28.55 -37.44
C PHE A 154 -1.07 27.63 -38.66
N ASN A 155 -2.12 26.87 -39.02
CA ASN A 155 -2.08 25.89 -40.13
C ASN A 155 -0.95 24.86 -39.94
N ASP A 156 -0.93 24.21 -38.77
CA ASP A 156 0.02 23.16 -38.37
C ASP A 156 1.49 23.60 -38.19
N ARG A 157 1.74 24.92 -38.19
CA ARG A 157 3.09 25.46 -37.99
C ARG A 157 3.53 25.41 -36.53
N LEU A 158 2.58 25.41 -35.60
CA LEU A 158 2.86 25.31 -34.16
C LEU A 158 2.03 24.16 -33.57
N LYS A 159 2.72 23.15 -33.04
CA LYS A 159 2.12 22.04 -32.29
C LYS A 159 2.48 22.16 -30.82
N LEU A 160 1.45 22.20 -29.96
CA LEU A 160 1.57 22.22 -28.52
C LEU A 160 1.01 20.93 -27.95
N ASP A 161 1.72 20.34 -26.99
CA ASP A 161 1.25 19.20 -26.18
C ASP A 161 1.56 19.52 -24.73
N ALA A 162 0.52 19.67 -23.93
CA ALA A 162 0.62 19.97 -22.51
C ALA A 162 -0.02 18.83 -21.72
N ASN A 163 0.65 18.39 -20.67
CA ASN A 163 0.18 17.36 -19.77
C ASN A 163 0.33 17.83 -18.33
N ALA A 164 -0.76 17.80 -17.58
CA ALA A 164 -0.78 18.07 -16.15
C ALA A 164 -1.36 16.88 -15.39
N ASN A 165 -0.62 16.42 -14.40
CA ASN A 165 -1.04 15.38 -13.48
C ASN A 165 -0.98 15.90 -12.05
N LEU A 166 -2.08 15.75 -11.33
CA LEU A 166 -2.16 16.04 -9.90
C LEU A 166 -2.54 14.75 -9.17
N MET A 167 -1.71 14.35 -8.20
CA MET A 167 -1.99 13.25 -7.32
C MET A 167 -1.99 13.72 -5.87
N VAL A 168 -3.04 13.38 -5.14
CA VAL A 168 -3.15 13.59 -3.69
C VAL A 168 -3.36 12.25 -3.03
N GLN A 169 -2.48 11.90 -2.10
CA GLN A 169 -2.51 10.62 -1.40
C GLN A 169 -2.47 10.82 0.11
N THR A 170 -3.32 10.09 0.80
CA THR A 170 -3.31 9.98 2.25
C THR A 170 -3.15 8.52 2.64
N ILE A 171 -2.13 8.22 3.43
CA ILE A 171 -1.88 6.89 3.98
C ILE A 171 -2.00 7.01 5.50
N LYS A 172 -2.78 6.10 6.10
CA LYS A 172 -2.89 5.96 7.54
C LYS A 172 -2.37 4.59 7.96
N ASN A 173 -1.53 4.58 9.00
CA ASN A 173 -0.98 3.37 9.62
C ASN A 173 -0.34 2.42 8.61
N SER A 174 0.56 2.93 7.74
CA SER A 174 1.37 2.08 6.89
C SER A 174 2.26 1.19 7.76
N PRO A 175 2.10 -0.14 7.71
CA PRO A 175 2.92 -1.03 8.50
C PRO A 175 4.39 -0.92 8.04
N THR A 176 5.29 -1.04 8.99
CA THR A 176 6.70 -1.17 8.70
C THR A 176 6.94 -2.58 8.17
N SER A 177 7.45 -2.71 6.96
CA SER A 177 7.80 -3.99 6.36
C SER A 177 9.30 -4.28 6.49
N GLY A 178 9.65 -5.54 6.68
CA GLY A 178 11.02 -6.02 6.48
C GLY A 178 12.02 -5.75 7.61
N GLY A 179 11.60 -5.38 8.79
CA GLY A 179 12.48 -5.21 9.96
C GLY A 179 11.95 -5.94 11.19
N ILE A 180 12.80 -6.13 12.19
CA ILE A 180 12.38 -6.64 13.49
C ILE A 180 11.69 -5.52 14.26
N TYR A 181 12.21 -4.31 14.15
CA TYR A 181 11.71 -3.13 14.87
C TYR A 181 10.38 -2.66 14.30
N LEU A 182 9.40 -2.45 15.16
CA LEU A 182 8.07 -1.92 14.82
C LEU A 182 7.29 -2.78 13.80
N ASN A 183 7.69 -4.04 13.58
CA ASN A 183 6.93 -4.98 12.80
C ASN A 183 5.99 -5.77 13.73
N PRO A 184 4.69 -5.52 13.73
CA PRO A 184 3.76 -6.16 14.65
C PRO A 184 3.69 -7.68 14.48
N LEU A 185 4.06 -8.22 13.31
CA LEU A 185 4.01 -9.66 13.04
C LEU A 185 5.04 -10.44 13.85
N VAL A 186 6.15 -9.83 14.23
CA VAL A 186 7.15 -10.47 15.11
C VAL A 186 6.49 -10.87 16.43
N ASP A 187 5.73 -9.97 17.03
CA ASP A 187 5.07 -10.20 18.30
C ASP A 187 3.80 -11.07 18.15
N VAL A 188 3.06 -10.92 17.05
CA VAL A 188 1.89 -11.77 16.76
C VAL A 188 2.31 -13.24 16.61
N TYR A 189 3.37 -13.50 15.83
CA TYR A 189 3.85 -14.87 15.59
C TYR A 189 4.66 -15.42 16.77
N GLY A 190 5.34 -14.55 17.52
CA GLY A 190 6.08 -14.91 18.72
C GLY A 190 5.23 -14.99 19.99
N PHE A 191 3.93 -14.66 19.94
CA PHE A 191 3.07 -14.63 21.12
C PHE A 191 2.95 -16.02 21.76
N PRO A 192 3.03 -16.09 23.11
CA PRO A 192 3.06 -17.37 23.82
C PRO A 192 1.85 -18.27 23.53
N ARG A 193 2.10 -19.57 23.31
CA ARG A 193 1.04 -20.54 23.01
C ARG A 193 0.13 -20.73 24.22
N GLY A 194 -1.15 -20.98 23.94
CA GLY A 194 -2.16 -21.15 24.98
C GLY A 194 -2.64 -19.84 25.62
N GLN A 195 -2.23 -18.69 25.07
CA GLN A 195 -2.67 -17.38 25.52
C GLN A 195 -3.41 -16.65 24.40
N ASP A 196 -4.40 -15.85 24.77
CA ASP A 196 -5.24 -15.08 23.84
C ASP A 196 -4.65 -13.68 23.61
N LEU A 197 -4.15 -13.43 22.42
CA LEU A 197 -3.61 -12.13 22.03
C LEU A 197 -4.70 -11.04 22.03
N SER A 198 -5.96 -11.40 21.80
CA SER A 198 -7.07 -10.44 21.71
C SER A 198 -7.33 -9.70 23.04
N GLU A 199 -6.90 -10.24 24.18
CA GLU A 199 -6.98 -9.56 25.47
C GLU A 199 -6.23 -8.23 25.48
N TYR A 200 -5.20 -8.10 24.64
CA TYR A 200 -4.43 -6.87 24.47
C TYR A 200 -5.02 -5.89 23.46
N ALA A 201 -6.08 -6.25 22.76
CA ALA A 201 -6.68 -5.39 21.73
C ALA A 201 -7.34 -4.14 22.32
N THR A 202 -7.99 -4.28 23.48
CA THR A 202 -8.64 -3.18 24.21
C THR A 202 -7.75 -2.57 25.28
N ASN A 203 -6.81 -3.36 25.82
CA ASN A 203 -5.92 -2.98 26.91
C ASN A 203 -4.48 -2.83 26.42
N PHE A 204 -4.29 -2.20 25.25
CA PHE A 204 -2.95 -2.06 24.66
C PHE A 204 -2.11 -0.97 25.33
N GLU A 205 -2.72 -0.10 26.11
CA GLU A 205 -2.03 0.97 26.84
C GLU A 205 -2.43 1.04 28.32
N LYS A 206 -1.52 1.57 29.14
CA LYS A 206 -1.73 1.92 30.54
C LYS A 206 -1.05 3.25 30.85
N PHE A 207 -1.57 3.98 31.83
CA PHE A 207 -0.93 5.21 32.26
C PHE A 207 0.25 4.92 33.20
N ASP A 208 1.40 5.49 32.92
CA ASP A 208 2.59 5.45 33.76
C ASP A 208 2.67 6.75 34.56
N GLU A 209 2.40 6.67 35.83
CA GLU A 209 2.39 7.84 36.73
C GLU A 209 3.79 8.47 36.87
N ASN A 210 4.86 7.67 36.82
CA ASN A 210 6.22 8.18 36.96
C ASN A 210 6.66 8.99 35.75
N ARG A 211 6.19 8.60 34.55
CA ARG A 211 6.47 9.29 33.28
C ARG A 211 5.40 10.29 32.91
N ASN A 212 4.27 10.28 33.63
CA ASN A 212 3.10 11.10 33.35
C ASN A 212 2.60 10.98 31.90
N MET A 213 2.59 9.76 31.36
CA MET A 213 2.19 9.50 29.97
C MET A 213 1.65 8.08 29.79
N PRO A 214 0.83 7.84 28.75
CA PRO A 214 0.45 6.49 28.37
C PRO A 214 1.67 5.70 27.87
N VAL A 215 1.78 4.46 28.32
CA VAL A 215 2.78 3.48 27.87
C VAL A 215 2.08 2.21 27.43
N GLN A 216 2.73 1.41 26.60
CA GLN A 216 2.13 0.17 26.16
C GLN A 216 1.96 -0.84 27.30
N SER A 217 0.82 -1.52 27.31
CA SER A 217 0.54 -2.65 28.17
C SER A 217 0.91 -3.94 27.41
N TRP A 218 1.81 -4.74 27.97
CA TRP A 218 2.27 -5.96 27.34
C TRP A 218 2.61 -7.01 28.39
N PHE A 219 2.60 -8.30 28.03
CA PHE A 219 2.89 -9.41 28.95
C PHE A 219 4.36 -9.47 29.39
N THR A 220 5.24 -8.80 28.66
CA THR A 220 6.67 -8.67 28.99
C THR A 220 7.08 -7.20 28.98
N THR A 221 8.28 -6.89 29.46
CA THR A 221 8.80 -5.53 29.38
C THR A 221 8.99 -5.13 27.91
N PRO A 222 8.30 -4.10 27.43
CA PRO A 222 8.44 -3.67 26.06
C PRO A 222 9.86 -3.18 25.76
N SER A 223 10.34 -3.53 24.56
CA SER A 223 11.65 -3.14 24.06
C SER A 223 11.54 -2.88 22.55
N GLU A 224 12.65 -2.59 21.91
CA GLU A 224 12.70 -2.52 20.45
C GLU A 224 12.49 -3.89 19.76
N TRP A 225 12.61 -5.00 20.51
CA TRP A 225 12.49 -6.37 20.02
C TRP A 225 11.12 -7.00 20.28
N THR A 226 10.37 -6.48 21.26
CA THR A 226 9.05 -6.99 21.63
C THR A 226 8.16 -5.85 22.05
N GLN A 227 7.01 -5.76 21.46
CA GLN A 227 6.03 -4.69 21.69
C GLN A 227 4.62 -5.24 21.54
N ASN A 228 3.67 -4.61 22.20
CA ASN A 228 2.27 -4.92 21.97
C ASN A 228 1.90 -4.56 20.51
N PRO A 229 1.53 -5.53 19.67
CA PRO A 229 1.22 -5.28 18.26
C PRO A 229 0.02 -4.33 18.07
N TYR A 230 -0.93 -4.30 19.01
CA TYR A 230 -2.04 -3.35 18.97
C TYR A 230 -1.60 -1.93 19.33
N TRP A 231 -0.61 -1.78 20.20
CA TRP A 231 0.02 -0.48 20.44
C TRP A 231 0.71 0.04 19.19
N VAL A 232 1.51 -0.78 18.52
CA VAL A 232 2.22 -0.41 17.28
C VAL A 232 1.23 -0.04 16.17
N LYS A 233 0.10 -0.76 16.08
CA LYS A 233 -0.94 -0.52 15.08
C LYS A 233 -1.70 0.80 15.31
N ASN A 234 -1.86 1.23 16.56
CA ASN A 234 -2.72 2.38 16.90
C ASN A 234 -1.95 3.68 17.15
N ARG A 235 -0.64 3.66 17.08
CA ARG A 235 0.25 4.82 17.27
C ARG A 235 1.04 5.14 16.01
#